data_e7f6cd8f5d38013ccb9a6a96735d6aea
#
_entry.id   e7f6cd8f5d38013ccb9a6a96735d6aea
#
_cell.length_a   1.000
_cell.length_b   1.000
_cell.length_c   1.000
_cell.angle_alpha   90.00
_cell.angle_beta   90.00
_cell.angle_gamma   90.00
#
_symmetry.space_group_name_H-M   'P 1'
#
loop_
_entity.id
_entity.type
_entity.pdbx_description
1 polymer ?
#
loop_
_entity_poly.entity_id
_entity_poly.type
_entity_poly.pdbx_seq_one_letter_code
_entity_poly.pdbx_strand_id
1 'polypeptide(L)'
;MNKNSEINLKEHKIFFVGGKVQKVKDNNILKGKMYVESFIPAKSNNKNIILIHGGGQSGSGFITTADGRRGWLHDFLSHGYSVYVVDQPGRARSGYSSTLYGEYMDRETNIEDAERRFTAMAKKGNWPQAKLHNQWPGSGLRGDKIFEEYMASQVNTMSDRVYIEEMSKLALSELIDLVGETVVLGHSQGGPFCWLAADVRPDKVKACVAVEPNGPPFFNVSYGGIKHSHLNKQTFKKNDFDKKWYQTSLEPDRPNGITYSPLTYDPPLKDDEKLIPKIDENKTPENLVQCFLQKEPARKLVNLSKVKILILTAEASYHSPYDHGTSNFLKQAGVKHDFIR
;
A
#
# COMPACT_ATOMS: atom_id res chain seq x y z
N MET A 1 -14.18 4.22 24.47
CA MET A 1 -14.90 5.20 23.65
C MET A 1 -16.26 4.65 23.26
N ASN A 2 -17.31 5.49 23.30
CA ASN A 2 -18.67 5.07 22.96
C ASN A 2 -18.74 4.79 21.46
N LYS A 3 -18.78 3.52 21.04
CA LYS A 3 -18.72 3.07 19.64
C LYS A 3 -19.85 3.61 18.73
N ASN A 4 -20.86 4.27 19.31
CA ASN A 4 -22.04 4.79 18.63
C ASN A 4 -22.21 6.31 18.77
N SER A 5 -21.15 7.08 19.07
CA SER A 5 -21.26 8.53 19.11
C SER A 5 -21.64 9.07 17.73
N GLU A 6 -22.61 9.97 17.70
CA GLU A 6 -22.97 10.71 16.49
C GLU A 6 -21.79 11.57 16.04
N ILE A 7 -21.54 11.60 14.72
CA ILE A 7 -20.51 12.43 14.11
C ILE A 7 -21.20 13.46 13.22
N ASN A 8 -21.13 14.71 13.63
CA ASN A 8 -21.68 15.83 12.88
C ASN A 8 -20.61 16.34 11.89
N LEU A 9 -20.95 16.36 10.61
CA LEU A 9 -20.11 16.88 9.56
C LEU A 9 -20.47 18.36 9.30
N LYS A 10 -19.46 19.21 9.15
CA LYS A 10 -19.59 20.55 8.59
C LYS A 10 -19.74 20.48 7.06
N GLU A 11 -19.05 19.52 6.44
CA GLU A 11 -19.04 19.36 5.00
C GLU A 11 -18.76 17.91 4.60
N HIS A 12 -19.43 17.46 3.55
CA HIS A 12 -19.15 16.24 2.82
C HIS A 12 -19.15 16.55 1.34
N LYS A 13 -18.04 16.28 0.64
CA LYS A 13 -17.89 16.55 -0.79
C LYS A 13 -17.24 15.40 -1.52
N ILE A 14 -17.55 15.31 -2.81
CA ILE A 14 -16.89 14.44 -3.78
C ILE A 14 -16.27 15.32 -4.85
N PHE A 15 -15.00 15.08 -5.16
CA PHE A 15 -14.30 15.76 -6.23
C PHE A 15 -13.21 14.84 -6.82
N PHE A 16 -12.54 15.32 -7.88
CA PHE A 16 -11.48 14.58 -8.54
C PHE A 16 -10.23 15.45 -8.63
N VAL A 17 -9.06 14.79 -8.49
CA VAL A 17 -7.74 15.41 -8.65
C VAL A 17 -6.91 14.60 -9.64
N GLY A 18 -5.82 15.17 -10.10
CA GLY A 18 -4.98 14.55 -11.12
C GLY A 18 -5.68 14.45 -12.46
N GLY A 19 -5.15 13.59 -13.29
CA GLY A 19 -5.65 13.39 -14.65
C GLY A 19 -5.00 14.32 -15.66
N LYS A 20 -4.63 13.73 -16.79
CA LYS A 20 -4.11 14.46 -17.95
C LYS A 20 -4.91 14.08 -19.17
N VAL A 21 -5.22 15.07 -20.01
CA VAL A 21 -5.81 14.81 -21.32
C VAL A 21 -4.77 14.12 -22.19
N GLN A 22 -5.11 12.96 -22.70
CA GLN A 22 -4.29 12.19 -23.64
C GLN A 22 -5.08 11.90 -24.91
N LYS A 23 -4.42 12.00 -26.06
CA LYS A 23 -5.01 11.60 -27.33
C LYS A 23 -4.92 10.07 -27.44
N VAL A 24 -6.10 9.42 -27.56
CA VAL A 24 -6.23 7.98 -27.80
C VAL A 24 -7.02 7.80 -29.06
N LYS A 25 -6.37 7.34 -30.13
CA LYS A 25 -6.91 7.36 -31.51
C LYS A 25 -7.32 8.80 -31.86
N ASP A 26 -8.56 9.03 -32.19
CA ASP A 26 -9.10 10.35 -32.59
C ASP A 26 -9.77 11.13 -31.45
N ASN A 27 -9.73 10.60 -30.23
CA ASN A 27 -10.39 11.19 -29.08
C ASN A 27 -9.41 11.73 -28.05
N ASN A 28 -9.77 12.85 -27.41
CA ASN A 28 -9.09 13.36 -26.22
C ASN A 28 -9.76 12.78 -24.99
N ILE A 29 -8.99 12.08 -24.15
CA ILE A 29 -9.50 11.35 -22.99
C ILE A 29 -8.76 11.81 -21.74
N LEU A 30 -9.51 12.05 -20.67
CA LEU A 30 -8.94 12.33 -19.34
C LEU A 30 -8.49 11.01 -18.68
N LYS A 31 -7.20 10.86 -18.44
CA LYS A 31 -6.57 9.66 -17.88
C LYS A 31 -5.83 9.97 -16.60
N GLY A 32 -5.91 9.08 -15.57
CA GLY A 32 -5.15 9.23 -14.32
C GLY A 32 -5.82 10.08 -13.25
N LYS A 33 -7.12 10.40 -13.40
CA LYS A 33 -7.90 11.07 -12.35
C LYS A 33 -8.04 10.16 -11.13
N MET A 34 -8.07 10.76 -9.94
CA MET A 34 -8.29 10.12 -8.64
C MET A 34 -9.57 10.67 -8.02
N TYR A 35 -10.49 9.79 -7.65
CA TYR A 35 -11.67 10.12 -6.86
C TYR A 35 -11.27 10.44 -5.43
N VAL A 36 -11.85 11.50 -4.89
CA VAL A 36 -11.67 11.95 -3.50
C VAL A 36 -13.03 12.17 -2.86
N GLU A 37 -13.24 11.57 -1.72
CA GLU A 37 -14.40 11.81 -0.87
C GLU A 37 -13.92 12.42 0.45
N SER A 38 -14.33 13.68 0.71
CA SER A 38 -13.90 14.42 1.88
C SER A 38 -14.99 14.52 2.94
N PHE A 39 -14.59 14.33 4.17
CA PHE A 39 -15.45 14.42 5.35
C PHE A 39 -14.82 15.41 6.33
N ILE A 40 -15.45 16.56 6.50
CA ILE A 40 -14.98 17.61 7.40
C ILE A 40 -15.85 17.63 8.65
N PRO A 41 -15.33 17.32 9.83
CA PRO A 41 -16.14 17.29 11.05
C PRO A 41 -16.52 18.71 11.49
N ALA A 42 -17.69 18.86 12.10
CA ALA A 42 -18.15 20.14 12.66
C ALA A 42 -17.20 20.66 13.74
N LYS A 43 -16.59 19.75 14.52
CA LYS A 43 -15.54 20.06 15.49
C LYS A 43 -14.19 19.59 14.95
N SER A 44 -13.53 20.43 14.17
CA SER A 44 -12.22 20.13 13.56
C SER A 44 -11.08 20.49 14.50
N ASN A 45 -10.02 19.66 14.48
CA ASN A 45 -8.73 19.98 15.08
C ASN A 45 -7.75 20.66 14.11
N ASN A 46 -8.24 21.03 12.91
CA ASN A 46 -7.49 21.63 11.80
C ASN A 46 -6.35 20.74 11.25
N LYS A 47 -6.46 19.43 11.41
CA LYS A 47 -5.53 18.46 10.83
C LYS A 47 -6.22 17.66 9.74
N ASN A 48 -5.49 17.40 8.67
CA ASN A 48 -5.94 16.62 7.52
C ASN A 48 -5.31 15.23 7.52
N ILE A 49 -6.05 14.23 7.05
CA ILE A 49 -5.54 12.90 6.79
C ILE A 49 -6.08 12.36 5.47
N ILE A 50 -5.20 11.83 4.63
CA ILE A 50 -5.53 11.15 3.38
C ILE A 50 -5.41 9.65 3.62
N LEU A 51 -6.46 8.87 3.29
CA LEU A 51 -6.52 7.42 3.44
C LEU A 51 -6.43 6.74 2.08
N ILE A 52 -5.37 5.93 1.87
CA ILE A 52 -5.06 5.26 0.60
C ILE A 52 -5.17 3.75 0.80
N HIS A 53 -6.11 3.13 0.10
CA HIS A 53 -6.39 1.69 0.20
C HIS A 53 -5.31 0.79 -0.42
N GLY A 54 -5.36 -0.51 -0.11
CA GLY A 54 -4.49 -1.54 -0.65
C GLY A 54 -4.87 -2.05 -2.04
N GLY A 55 -4.13 -3.03 -2.52
CA GLY A 55 -4.46 -3.78 -3.73
C GLY A 55 -5.77 -4.56 -3.57
N GLY A 56 -6.57 -4.63 -4.61
CA GLY A 56 -7.87 -5.30 -4.57
C GLY A 56 -8.96 -4.55 -3.80
N GLN A 57 -8.68 -3.37 -3.31
CA GLN A 57 -9.59 -2.60 -2.45
C GLN A 57 -9.97 -1.26 -3.08
N SER A 58 -10.92 -0.60 -2.44
CA SER A 58 -11.30 0.80 -2.67
C SER A 58 -11.34 1.56 -1.35
N GLY A 59 -11.59 2.85 -1.39
CA GLY A 59 -11.75 3.67 -0.20
C GLY A 59 -12.89 3.24 0.72
N SER A 60 -13.85 2.44 0.23
CA SER A 60 -14.97 1.92 1.04
C SER A 60 -14.51 1.13 2.27
N GLY A 61 -13.38 0.42 2.19
CA GLY A 61 -12.81 -0.33 3.31
C GLY A 61 -12.40 0.52 4.52
N PHE A 62 -12.21 1.84 4.33
CA PHE A 62 -11.99 2.78 5.44
C PHE A 62 -13.31 3.32 6.02
N ILE A 63 -14.41 3.20 5.30
CA ILE A 63 -15.73 3.69 5.72
C ILE A 63 -16.45 2.63 6.57
N THR A 64 -16.44 1.37 6.11
CA THR A 64 -17.09 0.25 6.77
C THR A 64 -16.26 -1.03 6.62
N THR A 65 -16.48 -1.99 7.52
CA THR A 65 -15.89 -3.33 7.46
C THR A 65 -16.89 -4.34 6.89
N ALA A 66 -16.43 -5.48 6.41
CA ALA A 66 -17.30 -6.54 5.85
C ALA A 66 -18.34 -7.08 6.85
N ASP A 67 -18.10 -6.97 8.15
CA ASP A 67 -19.03 -7.34 9.21
C ASP A 67 -19.92 -6.17 9.68
N GLY A 68 -19.95 -5.05 8.93
CA GLY A 68 -20.84 -3.90 9.16
C GLY A 68 -20.41 -2.94 10.26
N ARG A 69 -19.22 -3.11 10.86
CA ARG A 69 -18.67 -2.13 11.81
C ARG A 69 -18.22 -0.86 11.10
N ARG A 70 -18.11 0.23 11.86
CA ARG A 70 -17.48 1.47 11.39
C ARG A 70 -16.00 1.25 11.07
N GLY A 71 -15.55 1.78 9.94
CA GLY A 71 -14.15 1.78 9.55
C GLY A 71 -13.35 2.93 10.20
N TRP A 72 -12.06 2.99 9.93
CA TRP A 72 -11.13 3.98 10.50
C TRP A 72 -11.49 5.44 10.20
N LEU A 73 -12.21 5.70 9.12
CA LEU A 73 -12.77 7.03 8.84
C LEU A 73 -13.44 7.63 10.08
N HIS A 74 -14.29 6.83 10.75
CA HIS A 74 -15.07 7.30 11.90
C HIS A 74 -14.19 7.59 13.11
N ASP A 75 -13.12 6.82 13.30
CA ASP A 75 -12.17 7.06 14.39
C ASP A 75 -11.43 8.38 14.18
N PHE A 76 -10.92 8.65 12.98
CA PHE A 76 -10.27 9.92 12.67
C PHE A 76 -11.21 11.11 12.78
N LEU A 77 -12.46 11.01 12.29
CA LEU A 77 -13.47 12.05 12.44
C LEU A 77 -13.80 12.34 13.90
N SER A 78 -13.90 11.30 14.75
CA SER A 78 -14.17 11.45 16.18
C SER A 78 -13.06 12.19 16.93
N HIS A 79 -11.84 12.16 16.37
CA HIS A 79 -10.68 12.91 16.86
C HIS A 79 -10.50 14.29 16.18
N GLY A 80 -11.48 14.69 15.36
CA GLY A 80 -11.52 16.02 14.75
C GLY A 80 -10.68 16.18 13.47
N TYR A 81 -10.16 15.10 12.89
CA TYR A 81 -9.45 15.18 11.60
C TYR A 81 -10.41 15.42 10.45
N SER A 82 -10.03 16.27 9.51
CA SER A 82 -10.63 16.29 8.17
C SER A 82 -10.09 15.09 7.40
N VAL A 83 -10.98 14.22 6.93
CA VAL A 83 -10.60 12.93 6.31
C VAL A 83 -10.87 12.95 4.81
N TYR A 84 -9.89 12.55 4.04
CA TYR A 84 -9.96 12.42 2.59
C TYR A 84 -9.76 10.95 2.22
N VAL A 85 -10.83 10.29 1.81
CA VAL A 85 -10.80 8.90 1.35
C VAL A 85 -10.66 8.89 -0.16
N VAL A 86 -9.63 8.20 -0.67
CA VAL A 86 -9.36 8.19 -2.12
C VAL A 86 -9.57 6.80 -2.72
N ASP A 87 -9.97 6.77 -4.00
CA ASP A 87 -9.80 5.60 -4.84
C ASP A 87 -8.65 5.85 -5.82
N GLN A 88 -7.68 4.96 -5.85
CA GLN A 88 -6.50 5.08 -6.71
C GLN A 88 -6.89 5.27 -8.18
N PRO A 89 -6.11 5.99 -9.02
CA PRO A 89 -6.40 6.13 -10.44
C PRO A 89 -6.62 4.79 -11.14
N GLY A 90 -7.63 4.73 -12.01
CA GLY A 90 -7.99 3.51 -12.73
C GLY A 90 -8.65 2.43 -11.87
N ARG A 91 -9.20 2.78 -10.70
CA ARG A 91 -9.82 1.85 -9.77
C ARG A 91 -11.16 2.36 -9.23
N ALA A 92 -12.11 1.47 -8.99
CA ALA A 92 -13.41 1.75 -8.38
C ALA A 92 -14.03 3.06 -8.91
N ARG A 93 -14.32 4.04 -8.05
CA ARG A 93 -14.97 5.31 -8.40
C ARG A 93 -14.06 6.25 -9.22
N SER A 94 -12.75 6.01 -9.27
CA SER A 94 -11.85 6.71 -10.20
C SER A 94 -12.04 6.27 -11.66
N GLY A 95 -12.76 5.18 -11.89
CA GLY A 95 -13.08 4.64 -13.20
C GLY A 95 -11.92 3.91 -13.86
N TYR A 96 -12.25 2.90 -14.64
CA TYR A 96 -11.30 2.09 -15.38
C TYR A 96 -11.76 1.90 -16.83
N SER A 97 -10.77 1.74 -17.70
CA SER A 97 -10.98 1.32 -19.09
C SER A 97 -9.75 0.54 -19.54
N SER A 98 -9.92 -0.67 -20.06
CA SER A 98 -8.81 -1.48 -20.58
C SER A 98 -8.06 -0.79 -21.72
N THR A 99 -8.76 -0.01 -22.52
CA THR A 99 -8.18 0.80 -23.60
C THR A 99 -7.20 1.87 -23.06
N LEU A 100 -7.45 2.39 -21.84
CA LEU A 100 -6.64 3.44 -21.23
C LEU A 100 -5.57 2.90 -20.32
N TYR A 101 -5.87 1.86 -19.57
CA TYR A 101 -5.06 1.40 -18.45
C TYR A 101 -4.45 0.02 -18.67
N GLY A 102 -4.71 -0.63 -19.82
CA GLY A 102 -4.21 -1.96 -20.10
C GLY A 102 -4.98 -3.07 -19.38
N GLU A 103 -4.32 -4.20 -19.15
CA GLU A 103 -4.94 -5.37 -18.53
C GLU A 103 -5.07 -5.24 -17.02
N TYR A 104 -6.08 -5.90 -16.48
CA TYR A 104 -6.22 -6.17 -15.07
C TYR A 104 -5.30 -7.31 -14.59
N MET A 105 -5.03 -7.32 -13.31
CA MET A 105 -4.63 -8.53 -12.61
C MET A 105 -5.87 -9.27 -12.13
N ASP A 106 -5.99 -10.56 -12.43
CA ASP A 106 -7.09 -11.45 -11.98
C ASP A 106 -6.96 -11.85 -10.50
N ARG A 107 -6.52 -10.93 -9.69
CA ARG A 107 -6.16 -11.18 -8.30
C ARG A 107 -7.35 -11.13 -7.36
N GLU A 108 -8.19 -10.14 -7.59
CA GLU A 108 -9.18 -9.68 -6.62
C GLU A 108 -10.36 -10.62 -6.49
N THR A 109 -10.55 -11.45 -7.50
CA THR A 109 -11.59 -12.50 -7.54
C THR A 109 -11.10 -13.88 -7.12
N ASN A 110 -9.82 -13.99 -6.74
CA ASN A 110 -9.23 -15.28 -6.34
C ASN A 110 -9.57 -15.60 -4.88
N ILE A 111 -10.56 -16.45 -4.69
CA ILE A 111 -11.09 -16.88 -3.39
C ILE A 111 -10.00 -17.56 -2.55
N GLU A 112 -9.25 -18.48 -3.13
CA GLU A 112 -8.22 -19.25 -2.43
C GLU A 112 -7.07 -18.33 -1.95
N ASP A 113 -6.74 -17.31 -2.72
CA ASP A 113 -5.73 -16.30 -2.33
C ASP A 113 -6.25 -15.42 -1.20
N ALA A 114 -7.53 -15.02 -1.24
CA ALA A 114 -8.18 -14.25 -0.19
C ALA A 114 -8.23 -15.02 1.15
N GLU A 115 -8.69 -16.27 1.12
CA GLU A 115 -8.72 -17.15 2.29
C GLU A 115 -7.33 -17.34 2.91
N ARG A 116 -6.32 -17.54 2.08
CA ARG A 116 -4.96 -17.79 2.53
C ARG A 116 -4.30 -16.55 3.13
N ARG A 117 -4.48 -15.38 2.54
CA ARG A 117 -3.71 -14.17 2.88
C ARG A 117 -4.42 -13.21 3.81
N PHE A 118 -5.75 -13.25 3.90
CA PHE A 118 -6.52 -12.22 4.58
C PHE A 118 -7.52 -12.77 5.59
N THR A 119 -8.33 -13.75 5.23
CA THR A 119 -9.53 -14.08 5.99
C THR A 119 -9.38 -15.34 6.84
N ALA A 120 -8.63 -16.35 6.39
CA ALA A 120 -8.44 -17.63 7.08
C ALA A 120 -6.95 -18.01 7.24
N MET A 121 -6.09 -17.03 7.50
CA MET A 121 -4.62 -17.20 7.55
C MET A 121 -4.19 -18.32 8.49
N ALA A 122 -4.78 -18.41 9.69
CA ALA A 122 -4.42 -19.48 10.64
C ALA A 122 -4.64 -20.90 10.11
N LYS A 123 -5.59 -21.07 9.17
CA LYS A 123 -5.94 -22.37 8.57
C LYS A 123 -5.19 -22.63 7.27
N LYS A 124 -4.93 -21.59 6.48
CA LYS A 124 -4.47 -21.68 5.09
C LYS A 124 -3.16 -20.94 4.78
N GLY A 125 -2.69 -20.08 5.67
CA GLY A 125 -1.45 -19.32 5.48
C GLY A 125 -0.20 -20.21 5.55
N ASN A 126 0.79 -19.90 4.70
CA ASN A 126 2.00 -20.71 4.54
C ASN A 126 3.27 -20.03 5.10
N TRP A 127 3.12 -19.07 5.99
CA TRP A 127 4.22 -18.40 6.70
C TRP A 127 4.10 -18.65 8.22
N PRO A 128 5.21 -18.56 8.97
CA PRO A 128 5.21 -18.95 10.38
C PRO A 128 4.22 -18.22 11.27
N GLN A 129 3.98 -16.92 11.02
CA GLN A 129 3.11 -16.09 11.84
C GLN A 129 1.60 -16.26 11.50
N ALA A 130 1.25 -16.89 10.38
CA ALA A 130 -0.13 -17.09 9.96
C ALA A 130 -1.01 -17.71 11.05
N LYS A 131 -0.43 -18.62 11.85
CA LYS A 131 -1.12 -19.30 12.97
C LYS A 131 -1.60 -18.36 14.08
N LEU A 132 -1.10 -17.13 14.15
CA LEU A 132 -1.48 -16.13 15.14
C LEU A 132 -2.77 -15.40 14.76
N HIS A 133 -3.29 -15.59 13.54
CA HIS A 133 -4.49 -14.94 13.07
C HIS A 133 -5.74 -15.44 13.80
N ASN A 134 -6.37 -14.55 14.58
CA ASN A 134 -7.54 -14.85 15.40
C ASN A 134 -8.60 -13.72 15.41
N GLN A 135 -8.45 -12.70 14.56
CA GLN A 135 -9.29 -11.50 14.60
C GLN A 135 -10.40 -11.48 13.54
N TRP A 136 -10.46 -12.46 12.64
CA TRP A 136 -11.53 -12.52 11.64
C TRP A 136 -12.87 -12.86 12.32
N PRO A 137 -13.96 -12.09 12.07
CA PRO A 137 -15.22 -12.23 12.78
C PRO A 137 -16.14 -13.35 12.24
N GLY A 138 -15.59 -14.37 11.63
CA GLY A 138 -16.32 -15.51 11.07
C GLY A 138 -15.38 -16.67 10.81
N SER A 139 -15.77 -17.58 9.89
CA SER A 139 -14.91 -18.70 9.50
C SER A 139 -13.74 -18.27 8.61
N GLY A 140 -13.91 -17.16 7.91
CA GLY A 140 -12.99 -16.62 6.91
C GLY A 140 -12.93 -17.45 5.62
N LEU A 141 -13.85 -18.37 5.41
CA LEU A 141 -13.91 -19.28 4.27
C LEU A 141 -15.14 -18.99 3.41
N ARG A 142 -15.09 -19.40 2.14
CA ARG A 142 -16.24 -19.38 1.24
C ARG A 142 -17.48 -20.02 1.90
N GLY A 143 -18.65 -19.38 1.74
CA GLY A 143 -19.90 -19.73 2.41
C GLY A 143 -20.16 -19.01 3.72
N ASP A 144 -19.19 -18.27 4.24
CA ASP A 144 -19.38 -17.35 5.37
C ASP A 144 -19.86 -15.98 4.84
N LYS A 145 -20.94 -15.44 5.39
CA LYS A 145 -21.53 -14.17 4.93
C LYS A 145 -20.55 -13.00 4.98
N ILE A 146 -19.70 -12.95 6.00
CA ILE A 146 -18.71 -11.87 6.14
C ILE A 146 -17.60 -12.03 5.08
N PHE A 147 -17.20 -13.28 4.79
CA PHE A 147 -16.28 -13.56 3.70
C PHE A 147 -16.87 -13.16 2.34
N GLU A 148 -18.14 -13.51 2.07
CA GLU A 148 -18.80 -13.14 0.80
C GLU A 148 -18.90 -11.61 0.66
N GLU A 149 -19.24 -10.88 1.71
CA GLU A 149 -19.25 -9.41 1.71
C GLU A 149 -17.85 -8.83 1.47
N TYR A 150 -16.82 -9.40 2.10
CA TYR A 150 -15.44 -9.02 1.83
C TYR A 150 -15.06 -9.24 0.35
N MET A 151 -15.41 -10.39 -0.22
CA MET A 151 -15.14 -10.68 -1.64
C MET A 151 -15.91 -9.75 -2.57
N ALA A 152 -17.17 -9.43 -2.26
CA ALA A 152 -17.99 -8.50 -3.03
C ALA A 152 -17.41 -7.06 -3.02
N SER A 153 -16.69 -6.67 -1.98
CA SER A 153 -16.04 -5.36 -1.88
C SER A 153 -14.74 -5.25 -2.70
N GLN A 154 -14.20 -6.37 -3.19
CA GLN A 154 -12.93 -6.35 -3.93
C GLN A 154 -13.10 -5.79 -5.34
N VAL A 155 -12.09 -5.06 -5.79
CA VAL A 155 -12.07 -4.42 -7.11
C VAL A 155 -10.76 -4.71 -7.83
N ASN A 156 -10.82 -4.84 -9.14
CA ASN A 156 -9.66 -5.17 -9.95
C ASN A 156 -8.57 -4.08 -9.90
N THR A 157 -7.34 -4.53 -10.07
CA THR A 157 -6.14 -3.68 -10.06
C THR A 157 -5.44 -3.75 -11.40
N MET A 158 -4.95 -2.62 -11.90
CA MET A 158 -4.09 -2.60 -13.09
C MET A 158 -2.83 -3.43 -12.88
N SER A 159 -2.33 -4.04 -13.95
CA SER A 159 -1.09 -4.82 -13.92
C SER A 159 0.18 -3.96 -13.97
N ASP A 160 0.14 -2.80 -14.60
CA ASP A 160 1.27 -1.88 -14.70
C ASP A 160 1.49 -1.09 -13.40
N ARG A 161 2.45 -1.53 -12.62
CA ARG A 161 2.73 -0.98 -11.29
C ARG A 161 3.46 0.36 -11.33
N VAL A 162 4.35 0.55 -12.29
CA VAL A 162 5.05 1.83 -12.48
C VAL A 162 4.02 2.90 -12.81
N TYR A 163 3.12 2.58 -13.76
CA TYR A 163 2.10 3.52 -14.18
C TYR A 163 1.10 3.88 -13.06
N ILE A 164 0.70 2.90 -12.23
CA ILE A 164 -0.16 3.16 -11.05
C ILE A 164 0.54 4.13 -10.08
N GLU A 165 1.82 3.90 -9.78
CA GLU A 165 2.57 4.76 -8.87
C GLU A 165 2.74 6.18 -9.44
N GLU A 166 3.08 6.32 -10.72
CA GLU A 166 3.23 7.63 -11.36
C GLU A 166 1.93 8.43 -11.36
N MET A 167 0.81 7.80 -11.72
CA MET A 167 -0.49 8.48 -11.68
C MET A 167 -0.91 8.85 -10.26
N SER A 168 -0.68 7.93 -9.29
CA SER A 168 -1.01 8.19 -7.89
C SER A 168 -0.14 9.30 -7.31
N LYS A 169 1.15 9.33 -7.63
CA LYS A 169 2.08 10.40 -7.25
C LYS A 169 1.58 11.78 -7.72
N LEU A 170 1.18 11.88 -9.00
CA LEU A 170 0.65 13.12 -9.56
C LEU A 170 -0.66 13.55 -8.89
N ALA A 171 -1.62 12.64 -8.77
CA ALA A 171 -2.91 12.93 -8.16
C ALA A 171 -2.81 13.27 -6.67
N LEU A 172 -1.97 12.56 -5.92
CA LEU A 172 -1.70 12.85 -4.51
C LEU A 172 -1.01 14.21 -4.34
N SER A 173 -0.08 14.56 -5.23
CA SER A 173 0.57 15.89 -5.17
C SER A 173 -0.44 17.03 -5.32
N GLU A 174 -1.39 16.91 -6.26
CA GLU A 174 -2.45 17.88 -6.45
C GLU A 174 -3.42 17.92 -5.26
N LEU A 175 -3.80 16.75 -4.71
CA LEU A 175 -4.64 16.69 -3.52
C LEU A 175 -3.95 17.37 -2.32
N ILE A 176 -2.67 17.08 -2.09
CA ILE A 176 -1.90 17.69 -1.00
C ILE A 176 -1.76 19.20 -1.19
N ASP A 177 -1.59 19.67 -2.44
CA ASP A 177 -1.56 21.10 -2.73
C ASP A 177 -2.88 21.78 -2.41
N LEU A 178 -4.01 21.09 -2.64
CA LEU A 178 -5.35 21.58 -2.37
C LEU A 178 -5.70 21.60 -0.88
N VAL A 179 -5.35 20.54 -0.13
CA VAL A 179 -5.76 20.39 1.27
C VAL A 179 -4.74 20.97 2.28
N GLY A 180 -3.52 21.21 1.84
CA GLY A 180 -2.44 21.74 2.68
C GLY A 180 -1.75 20.67 3.52
N GLU A 181 -1.26 21.05 4.70
CA GLU A 181 -0.55 20.15 5.61
C GLU A 181 -1.40 18.93 5.97
N THR A 182 -0.84 17.72 5.80
CA THR A 182 -1.60 16.48 5.94
C THR A 182 -0.76 15.32 6.47
N VAL A 183 -1.43 14.36 7.08
CA VAL A 183 -0.93 12.99 7.29
C VAL A 183 -1.38 12.15 6.11
N VAL A 184 -0.51 11.29 5.61
CA VAL A 184 -0.85 10.31 4.58
C VAL A 184 -0.79 8.92 5.21
N LEU A 185 -1.92 8.19 5.19
CA LEU A 185 -2.01 6.81 5.64
C LEU A 185 -2.28 5.91 4.44
N GLY A 186 -1.41 4.94 4.21
CA GLY A 186 -1.56 3.97 3.14
C GLY A 186 -1.44 2.53 3.63
N HIS A 187 -2.35 1.69 3.16
CA HIS A 187 -2.35 0.26 3.46
C HIS A 187 -1.82 -0.54 2.27
N SER A 188 -0.94 -1.51 2.52
CA SER A 188 -0.43 -2.47 1.53
C SER A 188 0.11 -1.76 0.27
N GLN A 189 -0.51 -1.90 -0.89
CA GLN A 189 -0.16 -1.16 -2.12
C GLN A 189 -0.19 0.37 -1.92
N GLY A 190 -1.04 0.88 -1.04
CA GLY A 190 -1.08 2.30 -0.67
C GLY A 190 0.13 2.76 0.16
N GLY A 191 0.87 1.84 0.79
CA GLY A 191 2.07 2.17 1.58
C GLY A 191 3.16 2.86 0.76
N PRO A 192 3.63 2.30 -0.38
CA PRO A 192 4.53 2.97 -1.30
C PRO A 192 4.04 4.35 -1.77
N PHE A 193 2.72 4.55 -1.87
CA PHE A 193 2.18 5.87 -2.25
C PHE A 193 2.35 6.92 -1.14
N CYS A 194 2.48 6.50 0.13
CA CYS A 194 2.91 7.41 1.21
C CYS A 194 4.34 7.90 0.96
N TRP A 195 5.24 7.01 0.54
CA TRP A 195 6.62 7.37 0.20
C TRP A 195 6.67 8.36 -0.96
N LEU A 196 5.92 8.09 -2.03
CA LEU A 196 5.85 8.95 -3.21
C LEU A 196 5.24 10.33 -2.88
N ALA A 197 4.18 10.37 -2.07
CA ALA A 197 3.56 11.62 -1.62
C ALA A 197 4.52 12.47 -0.78
N ALA A 198 5.24 11.84 0.17
CA ALA A 198 6.24 12.50 1.00
C ALA A 198 7.44 12.99 0.17
N ASP A 199 7.84 12.22 -0.83
CA ASP A 199 8.96 12.58 -1.70
C ASP A 199 8.67 13.84 -2.54
N VAL A 200 7.45 13.97 -3.07
CA VAL A 200 7.08 15.12 -3.92
C VAL A 200 6.56 16.33 -3.13
N ARG A 201 6.15 16.16 -1.87
CA ARG A 201 5.63 17.25 -1.02
C ARG A 201 6.16 17.14 0.42
N PRO A 202 7.49 17.08 0.63
CA PRO A 202 8.06 16.84 1.95
C PRO A 202 7.73 17.94 2.97
N ASP A 203 7.43 19.15 2.52
CA ASP A 203 7.10 20.28 3.39
C ASP A 203 5.63 20.24 3.88
N LYS A 204 4.73 19.62 3.11
CA LYS A 204 3.29 19.53 3.40
C LYS A 204 2.90 18.21 4.06
N VAL A 205 3.57 17.11 3.74
CA VAL A 205 3.33 15.81 4.39
C VAL A 205 4.00 15.81 5.76
N LYS A 206 3.19 15.91 6.81
CA LYS A 206 3.68 15.96 8.20
C LYS A 206 4.03 14.60 8.78
N ALA A 207 3.34 13.57 8.31
CA ALA A 207 3.66 12.19 8.63
C ALA A 207 3.16 11.22 7.56
N CYS A 208 3.87 10.10 7.42
CA CYS A 208 3.43 8.92 6.69
C CYS A 208 3.15 7.79 7.68
N VAL A 209 1.98 7.18 7.56
CA VAL A 209 1.62 5.96 8.27
C VAL A 209 1.47 4.84 7.23
N ALA A 210 2.47 3.99 7.11
CA ALA A 210 2.45 2.88 6.17
C ALA A 210 2.05 1.60 6.91
N VAL A 211 0.81 1.18 6.70
CA VAL A 211 0.27 -0.05 7.29
C VAL A 211 0.56 -1.20 6.33
N GLU A 212 1.41 -2.12 6.77
CA GLU A 212 1.79 -3.29 5.96
C GLU A 212 2.21 -2.90 4.53
N PRO A 213 3.19 -2.00 4.36
CA PRO A 213 3.54 -1.47 3.04
C PRO A 213 3.97 -2.59 2.10
N ASN A 214 3.57 -2.49 0.83
CA ASN A 214 3.97 -3.46 -0.18
C ASN A 214 5.51 -3.54 -0.26
N GLY A 215 6.04 -4.74 -0.09
CA GLY A 215 7.47 -5.04 0.02
C GLY A 215 7.75 -6.52 -0.22
N PRO A 216 8.88 -7.03 0.23
CA PRO A 216 10.07 -6.34 0.78
C PRO A 216 10.82 -5.51 -0.27
N PRO A 217 11.89 -4.79 0.09
CA PRO A 217 12.70 -4.06 -0.86
C PRO A 217 13.22 -4.96 -1.99
N PHE A 218 13.22 -4.45 -3.21
CA PHE A 218 13.68 -5.06 -4.45
C PHE A 218 12.90 -6.30 -4.90
N PHE A 219 12.87 -7.37 -4.13
CA PHE A 219 12.38 -8.68 -4.54
C PHE A 219 10.99 -8.97 -3.97
N ASN A 220 10.26 -9.87 -4.63
CA ASN A 220 9.02 -10.41 -4.09
C ASN A 220 9.26 -11.75 -3.41
N VAL A 221 8.33 -12.12 -2.53
CA VAL A 221 8.37 -13.36 -1.75
C VAL A 221 7.12 -14.18 -2.03
N SER A 222 7.32 -15.48 -2.24
CA SER A 222 6.28 -16.50 -2.35
C SER A 222 6.37 -17.47 -1.19
N TYR A 223 5.27 -17.77 -0.55
CA TYR A 223 5.21 -18.66 0.60
C TYR A 223 4.72 -20.06 0.22
N GLY A 224 5.42 -21.10 0.71
CA GLY A 224 5.08 -22.50 0.46
C GLY A 224 5.09 -22.92 -1.01
N GLY A 225 5.84 -22.20 -1.86
CA GLY A 225 5.88 -22.44 -3.30
C GLY A 225 4.61 -22.01 -4.05
N ILE A 226 3.66 -21.40 -3.37
CA ILE A 226 2.41 -20.92 -3.97
C ILE A 226 2.63 -19.52 -4.53
N LYS A 227 2.47 -19.37 -5.83
CA LYS A 227 2.47 -18.05 -6.47
C LYS A 227 1.16 -17.34 -6.17
N HIS A 228 1.25 -16.15 -5.63
CA HIS A 228 0.10 -15.26 -5.58
C HIS A 228 -0.24 -14.78 -6.99
N SER A 229 -1.53 -14.61 -7.29
CA SER A 229 -1.99 -14.23 -8.64
C SER A 229 -1.29 -12.99 -9.21
N HIS A 230 -1.01 -12.00 -8.35
CA HIS A 230 -0.27 -10.78 -8.76
C HIS A 230 1.22 -10.99 -9.08
N LEU A 231 1.76 -12.16 -8.79
CA LEU A 231 3.16 -12.53 -9.05
C LEU A 231 3.29 -13.52 -10.22
N ASN A 232 2.23 -13.78 -10.97
CA ASN A 232 2.20 -14.79 -12.05
C ASN A 232 3.27 -14.59 -13.12
N LYS A 233 3.65 -13.33 -13.41
CA LYS A 233 4.69 -12.99 -14.39
C LYS A 233 6.11 -13.15 -13.85
N GLN A 234 6.28 -13.46 -12.56
CA GLN A 234 7.60 -13.58 -11.93
C GLN A 234 8.03 -15.03 -11.82
N THR A 235 9.33 -15.24 -11.97
CA THR A 235 9.95 -16.54 -11.75
C THR A 235 10.48 -16.62 -10.33
N PHE A 236 10.09 -17.67 -9.62
CA PHE A 236 10.58 -17.99 -8.29
C PHE A 236 11.41 -19.27 -8.37
N LYS A 237 12.58 -19.22 -7.77
CA LYS A 237 13.45 -20.37 -7.58
C LYS A 237 13.99 -20.30 -6.17
N LYS A 238 14.13 -21.45 -5.52
CA LYS A 238 14.75 -21.49 -4.22
C LYS A 238 16.21 -21.05 -4.34
N ASN A 239 16.57 -19.98 -3.64
CA ASN A 239 17.95 -19.52 -3.50
C ASN A 239 18.59 -20.16 -2.23
N ASP A 240 19.91 -20.12 -2.13
CA ASP A 240 20.64 -20.72 -0.99
C ASP A 240 20.30 -20.05 0.35
N PHE A 241 19.91 -18.78 0.34
CA PHE A 241 19.48 -18.03 1.51
C PHE A 241 17.99 -18.20 1.84
N ASP A 242 17.17 -18.81 0.93
CA ASP A 242 15.74 -19.03 1.17
C ASP A 242 15.55 -20.19 2.16
N LYS A 243 14.66 -19.99 3.12
CA LYS A 243 14.25 -21.04 4.06
C LYS A 243 13.21 -21.97 3.42
N LYS A 244 12.90 -23.06 4.08
CA LYS A 244 11.99 -24.10 3.52
C LYS A 244 10.59 -23.56 3.19
N TRP A 245 10.14 -22.52 3.88
CA TRP A 245 8.77 -22.01 3.80
C TRP A 245 8.58 -20.84 2.85
N TYR A 246 9.65 -20.28 2.23
CA TYR A 246 9.51 -19.22 1.24
C TYR A 246 10.50 -19.36 0.09
N GLN A 247 10.21 -18.62 -0.99
CA GLN A 247 11.09 -18.42 -2.15
C GLN A 247 11.10 -16.94 -2.51
N THR A 248 12.25 -16.43 -2.91
CA THR A 248 12.44 -15.06 -3.39
C THR A 248 12.38 -15.04 -4.92
N SER A 249 11.82 -14.00 -5.53
CA SER A 249 11.86 -13.82 -7.01
C SER A 249 13.30 -13.77 -7.50
N LEU A 250 13.56 -14.28 -8.73
CA LEU A 250 14.92 -14.28 -9.31
C LEU A 250 15.39 -12.88 -9.65
N GLU A 251 14.46 -12.06 -10.18
CA GLU A 251 14.77 -10.71 -10.62
C GLU A 251 14.17 -9.68 -9.66
N PRO A 252 14.83 -8.54 -9.47
CA PRO A 252 14.26 -7.42 -8.74
C PRO A 252 13.00 -6.90 -9.42
N ASP A 253 11.94 -6.75 -8.67
CA ASP A 253 10.65 -6.22 -9.13
C ASP A 253 10.55 -4.70 -8.88
N ARG A 254 11.17 -4.21 -7.81
CA ARG A 254 11.20 -2.80 -7.42
C ARG A 254 12.58 -2.19 -7.63
N PRO A 255 12.86 -1.60 -8.81
CA PRO A 255 14.19 -1.09 -9.15
C PRO A 255 14.64 0.09 -8.28
N ASN A 256 13.70 0.77 -7.63
CA ASN A 256 13.96 1.89 -6.72
C ASN A 256 13.94 1.46 -5.23
N GLY A 257 14.21 0.21 -4.95
CA GLY A 257 14.23 -0.36 -3.59
C GLY A 257 12.83 -0.64 -3.05
N ILE A 258 12.13 0.37 -2.57
CA ILE A 258 10.80 0.25 -1.93
C ILE A 258 9.64 0.71 -2.82
N THR A 259 9.92 1.17 -4.04
CA THR A 259 8.93 1.63 -5.03
C THR A 259 9.28 1.15 -6.43
N TYR A 260 8.27 1.15 -7.32
CA TYR A 260 8.47 0.94 -8.77
C TYR A 260 8.87 2.23 -9.46
N SER A 261 8.28 3.36 -9.07
CA SER A 261 8.63 4.71 -9.56
C SER A 261 9.84 5.27 -8.82
N PRO A 262 10.62 6.15 -9.45
CA PRO A 262 11.75 6.79 -8.81
C PRO A 262 11.37 7.62 -7.58
N LEU A 263 12.24 7.55 -6.55
CA LEU A 263 12.29 8.45 -5.40
C LEU A 263 13.51 9.38 -5.52
N THR A 264 13.51 10.47 -4.77
CA THR A 264 14.61 11.43 -4.75
C THR A 264 15.74 10.94 -3.86
N TYR A 265 16.82 10.47 -4.51
CA TYR A 265 18.03 9.99 -3.86
C TYR A 265 19.16 11.05 -3.87
N ASP A 266 20.05 10.96 -2.89
CA ASP A 266 21.34 11.66 -2.86
C ASP A 266 22.50 10.66 -2.67
N PRO A 267 23.46 10.58 -3.59
CA PRO A 267 23.50 11.20 -4.92
C PRO A 267 22.31 10.77 -5.81
N PRO A 268 21.84 11.63 -6.74
CA PRO A 268 20.72 11.29 -7.61
C PRO A 268 21.03 10.08 -8.49
N LEU A 269 20.00 9.29 -8.81
CA LEU A 269 20.09 8.27 -9.84
C LEU A 269 20.19 8.96 -11.20
N LYS A 270 21.07 8.48 -12.07
CA LYS A 270 21.13 8.89 -13.47
C LYS A 270 19.97 8.26 -14.24
N ASP A 271 19.71 8.76 -15.45
CA ASP A 271 18.75 8.15 -16.36
C ASP A 271 19.09 6.66 -16.55
N ASP A 272 18.08 5.81 -16.45
CA ASP A 272 18.16 4.35 -16.53
C ASP A 272 18.99 3.65 -15.43
N GLU A 273 19.56 4.39 -14.49
CA GLU A 273 20.27 3.80 -13.35
C GLU A 273 19.31 3.17 -12.36
N LYS A 274 19.60 1.95 -11.93
CA LYS A 274 18.86 1.21 -10.92
C LYS A 274 19.71 1.02 -9.68
N LEU A 275 19.07 0.97 -8.53
CA LEU A 275 19.75 0.56 -7.30
C LEU A 275 20.21 -0.90 -7.44
N ILE A 276 21.39 -1.18 -6.93
CA ILE A 276 21.93 -2.54 -6.90
C ILE A 276 21.57 -3.17 -5.56
N PRO A 277 20.77 -4.25 -5.54
CA PRO A 277 20.45 -4.96 -4.31
C PRO A 277 21.66 -5.73 -3.79
N LYS A 278 21.82 -5.75 -2.46
CA LYS A 278 22.76 -6.60 -1.72
C LYS A 278 22.02 -7.27 -0.58
N ILE A 279 22.28 -8.53 -0.32
CA ILE A 279 21.73 -9.25 0.84
C ILE A 279 22.07 -8.49 2.13
N ASP A 280 21.06 -8.31 2.99
CA ASP A 280 21.28 -7.81 4.35
C ASP A 280 22.08 -8.87 5.13
N GLU A 281 23.33 -8.55 5.47
CA GLU A 281 24.27 -9.47 6.12
C GLU A 281 23.93 -9.73 7.59
N ASN A 282 22.97 -8.99 8.16
CA ASN A 282 22.52 -9.26 9.52
C ASN A 282 21.83 -10.61 9.60
N LYS A 283 22.11 -11.35 10.68
CA LYS A 283 21.48 -12.64 10.90
C LYS A 283 19.95 -12.51 10.96
N THR A 284 19.29 -13.15 10.02
CA THR A 284 17.83 -13.14 9.94
C THR A 284 17.23 -14.31 10.73
N PRO A 285 16.34 -14.06 11.73
CA PRO A 285 15.63 -15.11 12.48
C PRO A 285 14.92 -16.12 11.58
N GLU A 286 14.74 -17.37 12.07
CA GLU A 286 14.15 -18.46 11.29
C GLU A 286 12.73 -18.20 10.78
N ASN A 287 11.97 -17.38 11.48
CA ASN A 287 10.60 -16.99 11.12
C ASN A 287 10.51 -15.71 10.27
N LEU A 288 11.65 -15.17 9.82
CA LEU A 288 11.71 -13.99 8.96
C LEU A 288 12.37 -14.31 7.61
N VAL A 289 12.01 -13.53 6.60
CA VAL A 289 12.56 -13.60 5.23
C VAL A 289 13.90 -12.89 5.18
N GLN A 290 14.88 -13.44 4.48
CA GLN A 290 16.12 -12.75 4.16
C GLN A 290 15.81 -11.58 3.21
N CYS A 291 16.12 -10.35 3.64
CA CYS A 291 15.85 -9.15 2.87
C CYS A 291 17.12 -8.57 2.23
N PHE A 292 16.92 -7.53 1.43
CA PHE A 292 17.98 -6.88 0.68
C PHE A 292 18.04 -5.39 1.03
N LEU A 293 19.25 -4.86 0.98
CA LEU A 293 19.59 -3.45 1.14
C LEU A 293 20.21 -2.92 -0.17
N GLN A 294 20.55 -1.65 -0.23
CA GLN A 294 21.35 -1.09 -1.29
C GLN A 294 22.81 -1.57 -1.15
N LYS A 295 23.48 -1.84 -2.28
CA LYS A 295 24.94 -1.97 -2.29
C LYS A 295 25.56 -0.65 -1.83
N GLU A 296 26.57 -0.74 -0.96
CA GLU A 296 27.32 0.45 -0.50
C GLU A 296 28.20 1.05 -1.63
N PRO A 297 28.38 2.39 -1.65
CA PRO A 297 27.81 3.36 -0.71
C PRO A 297 26.30 3.58 -0.96
N ALA A 298 25.49 3.45 0.10
CA ALA A 298 24.04 3.57 0.00
C ALA A 298 23.61 5.03 -0.20
N ARG A 299 22.70 5.25 -1.16
CA ARG A 299 22.09 6.55 -1.42
C ARG A 299 21.07 6.90 -0.35
N LYS A 300 20.91 8.18 -0.07
CA LYS A 300 20.00 8.69 0.95
C LYS A 300 18.69 9.18 0.35
N LEU A 301 17.58 8.93 1.04
CA LEU A 301 16.25 9.42 0.69
C LEU A 301 16.02 10.79 1.33
N VAL A 302 16.51 11.84 0.67
CA VAL A 302 16.61 13.19 1.26
C VAL A 302 15.26 13.84 1.57
N ASN A 303 14.21 13.54 0.82
CA ASN A 303 12.89 14.11 1.08
C ASN A 303 12.16 13.32 2.16
N LEU A 304 12.21 11.99 2.13
CA LEU A 304 11.61 11.15 3.15
C LEU A 304 12.25 11.38 4.54
N SER A 305 13.54 11.72 4.60
CA SER A 305 14.22 12.01 5.86
C SER A 305 13.69 13.24 6.61
N LYS A 306 12.93 14.10 5.92
CA LYS A 306 12.28 15.29 6.49
C LYS A 306 10.91 14.99 7.11
N VAL A 307 10.34 13.83 6.84
CA VAL A 307 8.96 13.45 7.20
C VAL A 307 8.97 12.45 8.35
N LYS A 308 8.01 12.57 9.28
CA LYS A 308 7.80 11.56 10.33
C LYS A 308 7.20 10.31 9.68
N ILE A 309 7.78 9.15 9.95
CA ILE A 309 7.35 7.88 9.34
C ILE A 309 7.05 6.86 10.44
N LEU A 310 5.88 6.22 10.31
CA LEU A 310 5.48 5.04 11.06
C LEU A 310 5.21 3.89 10.10
N ILE A 311 5.85 2.76 10.32
CA ILE A 311 5.49 1.47 9.72
C ILE A 311 4.74 0.67 10.76
N LEU A 312 3.56 0.18 10.42
CA LEU A 312 2.74 -0.68 11.28
C LEU A 312 2.47 -1.99 10.57
N THR A 313 2.80 -3.12 11.21
CA THR A 313 2.58 -4.45 10.65
C THR A 313 1.84 -5.32 11.67
N ALA A 314 0.71 -5.92 11.26
CA ALA A 314 0.00 -6.86 12.10
C ALA A 314 0.80 -8.17 12.24
N GLU A 315 0.87 -8.70 13.45
CA GLU A 315 1.73 -9.84 13.80
C GLU A 315 1.47 -11.08 12.93
N ALA A 316 0.21 -11.38 12.63
CA ALA A 316 -0.20 -12.53 11.83
C ALA A 316 -0.10 -12.31 10.31
N SER A 317 0.06 -11.08 9.86
CA SER A 317 0.03 -10.72 8.44
C SER A 317 1.10 -11.45 7.62
N TYR A 318 0.81 -11.67 6.33
CA TYR A 318 1.82 -12.16 5.39
C TYR A 318 2.94 -11.14 5.12
N HIS A 319 2.78 -9.89 5.55
CA HIS A 319 3.83 -8.86 5.59
C HIS A 319 4.79 -9.04 6.77
N SER A 320 4.32 -9.60 7.89
CA SER A 320 5.10 -9.74 9.12
C SER A 320 6.49 -10.38 8.93
N PRO A 321 6.66 -11.40 8.06
CA PRO A 321 7.96 -12.00 7.84
C PRO A 321 8.98 -11.09 7.15
N TYR A 322 8.58 -10.01 6.44
CA TYR A 322 9.50 -9.23 5.61
C TYR A 322 9.49 -7.70 5.79
N ASP A 323 8.52 -7.12 6.51
CA ASP A 323 8.45 -5.64 6.67
C ASP A 323 9.65 -5.06 7.44
N HIS A 324 10.37 -5.88 8.22
CA HIS A 324 11.65 -5.49 8.79
C HIS A 324 12.67 -5.10 7.71
N GLY A 325 12.60 -5.70 6.52
CA GLY A 325 13.44 -5.33 5.38
C GLY A 325 13.17 -3.91 4.89
N THR A 326 11.90 -3.49 4.84
CA THR A 326 11.53 -2.10 4.52
C THR A 326 12.08 -1.14 5.59
N SER A 327 11.95 -1.50 6.86
CA SER A 327 12.53 -0.73 7.97
C SER A 327 14.04 -0.62 7.84
N ASN A 328 14.76 -1.72 7.60
CA ASN A 328 16.22 -1.73 7.44
C ASN A 328 16.67 -0.89 6.24
N PHE A 329 15.94 -0.96 5.12
CA PHE A 329 16.22 -0.16 3.92
C PHE A 329 16.08 1.35 4.21
N LEU A 330 14.99 1.77 4.84
CA LEU A 330 14.79 3.16 5.23
C LEU A 330 15.88 3.65 6.18
N LYS A 331 16.27 2.83 7.16
CA LYS A 331 17.38 3.15 8.08
C LYS A 331 18.70 3.33 7.32
N GLN A 332 19.04 2.42 6.41
CA GLN A 332 20.24 2.55 5.56
C GLN A 332 20.18 3.82 4.70
N ALA A 333 19.01 4.13 4.15
CA ALA A 333 18.77 5.35 3.37
C ALA A 333 18.70 6.65 4.19
N GLY A 334 18.98 6.61 5.49
CA GLY A 334 19.06 7.79 6.36
C GLY A 334 17.69 8.31 6.85
N VAL A 335 16.64 7.53 6.76
CA VAL A 335 15.28 7.90 7.17
C VAL A 335 15.00 7.40 8.58
N LYS A 336 14.78 8.34 9.50
CA LYS A 336 14.30 8.03 10.87
C LYS A 336 12.83 7.64 10.81
N HIS A 337 12.47 6.54 11.45
CA HIS A 337 11.10 6.04 11.47
C HIS A 337 10.86 5.17 12.70
N ASP A 338 9.59 5.01 13.03
CA ASP A 338 9.11 4.02 13.99
C ASP A 338 8.61 2.78 13.25
N PHE A 339 8.87 1.60 13.79
CA PHE A 339 8.39 0.33 13.28
C PHE A 339 7.72 -0.45 14.42
N ILE A 340 6.41 -0.70 14.29
CA ILE A 340 5.58 -1.42 15.27
C ILE A 340 5.07 -2.71 14.63
N ARG A 341 5.25 -3.81 15.34
CA ARG A 341 4.74 -5.14 15.03
C ARG A 341 3.84 -5.63 16.12
#